data_9a29a9371447dfc468358a29e5a856cd
#
_entry.id   9a29a9371447dfc468358a29e5a856cd
#
_cell.length_a   1.000
_cell.length_b   1.000
_cell.length_c   1.000
_cell.angle_alpha   90.00
_cell.angle_beta   90.00
_cell.angle_gamma   90.00
#
_symmetry.space_group_name_H-M   'P 1'
#
loop_
_entity.id
_entity.type
_entity.pdbx_description
1 polymer ?
#
loop_
_entity_poly.entity_id
_entity_poly.type
_entity_poly.pdbx_seq_one_letter_code
_entity_poly.pdbx_strand_id
1 'polypeptide(L)'
;GVDFFDVKAFGADFAYTMDGGFEGELEYENFNAASAKIEIQGRNVHPGYAKDKMINAIQVACELNALLPAWERPEHTEGYDGFYHCIALNGTVDQAQISYIVRDHDSARFEARKNYMQECVDLLVRTYGEGLLTLTLKDSYYNMRKMVEPHPQVIDKAIEAMKMAGVEPLVKPIRGGTDGARLS
;
A
#
# COMPACT_ATOMS: atom_id res chain seq x y z
N GLY A 1 -6.31 -20.21 1.40
CA GLY A 1 -6.93 -18.90 1.53
C GLY A 1 -7.85 -18.61 0.37
N VAL A 2 -8.41 -17.43 0.31
CA VAL A 2 -9.41 -16.99 -0.70
C VAL A 2 -8.94 -17.12 -2.15
N ASP A 3 -7.66 -17.11 -2.42
CA ASP A 3 -7.09 -17.25 -3.76
C ASP A 3 -7.46 -18.58 -4.45
N PHE A 4 -7.92 -19.57 -3.67
CA PHE A 4 -8.37 -20.87 -4.16
C PHE A 4 -9.90 -21.02 -4.18
N PHE A 5 -10.64 -19.97 -3.82
CA PHE A 5 -12.09 -19.99 -3.79
C PHE A 5 -12.63 -19.75 -5.20
N ASP A 6 -13.39 -20.70 -5.72
CA ASP A 6 -14.02 -20.57 -7.03
C ASP A 6 -15.35 -19.83 -6.92
N VAL A 7 -15.28 -18.50 -7.09
CA VAL A 7 -16.45 -17.59 -7.04
C VAL A 7 -17.51 -18.00 -8.08
N LYS A 8 -17.11 -18.45 -9.27
CA LYS A 8 -18.04 -18.84 -10.33
C LYS A 8 -18.79 -20.13 -9.99
N ALA A 9 -18.08 -21.11 -9.45
CA ALA A 9 -18.68 -22.37 -9.01
C ALA A 9 -19.59 -22.16 -7.80
N PHE A 10 -19.28 -21.20 -6.93
CA PHE A 10 -20.13 -20.83 -5.80
C PHE A 10 -21.47 -20.25 -6.25
N GLY A 11 -21.51 -19.47 -7.33
CA GLY A 11 -22.71 -19.05 -8.03
C GLY A 11 -23.63 -18.10 -7.28
N ALA A 12 -23.14 -17.37 -6.28
CA ALA A 12 -23.89 -16.32 -5.58
C ALA A 12 -23.81 -14.99 -6.33
N ASP A 13 -24.90 -14.22 -6.33
CA ASP A 13 -24.93 -12.87 -6.92
C ASP A 13 -24.11 -11.88 -6.08
N PHE A 14 -24.08 -12.07 -4.75
CA PHE A 14 -23.26 -11.33 -3.80
C PHE A 14 -23.08 -12.14 -2.51
N ALA A 15 -22.11 -11.76 -1.69
CA ALA A 15 -21.85 -12.40 -0.40
C ALA A 15 -21.40 -11.37 0.64
N TYR A 16 -21.58 -11.73 1.90
CA TYR A 16 -20.99 -11.00 3.04
C TYR A 16 -19.91 -11.86 3.66
N THR A 17 -18.74 -11.26 3.87
CA THR A 17 -17.68 -11.89 4.66
C THR A 17 -17.82 -11.40 6.10
N MET A 18 -17.90 -12.32 7.04
CA MET A 18 -18.00 -12.00 8.47
C MET A 18 -16.65 -12.27 9.12
N ASP A 19 -16.05 -11.24 9.67
CA ASP A 19 -14.75 -11.30 10.33
C ASP A 19 -14.81 -10.57 11.68
N GLY A 20 -13.70 -10.54 12.43
CA GLY A 20 -13.61 -9.82 13.69
C GLY A 20 -13.65 -8.30 13.52
N GLY A 21 -14.11 -7.59 14.55
CA GLY A 21 -14.24 -6.14 14.58
C GLY A 21 -15.20 -5.72 15.69
N PHE A 22 -15.65 -4.47 15.66
CA PHE A 22 -16.68 -3.99 16.59
C PHE A 22 -18.07 -4.35 16.07
N GLU A 23 -19.02 -4.54 17.02
CA GLU A 23 -20.41 -4.77 16.68
C GLU A 23 -20.97 -3.62 15.82
N GLY A 24 -21.66 -3.99 14.74
CA GLY A 24 -22.29 -3.04 13.83
C GLY A 24 -21.39 -2.54 12.69
N GLU A 25 -20.13 -2.90 12.64
CA GLU A 25 -19.26 -2.50 11.54
C GLU A 25 -19.74 -3.08 10.21
N LEU A 26 -19.91 -2.22 9.22
CA LEU A 26 -20.21 -2.55 7.83
C LEU A 26 -19.20 -1.85 6.93
N GLU A 27 -18.42 -2.63 6.25
CA GLU A 27 -17.27 -2.15 5.49
C GLU A 27 -17.36 -2.62 4.03
N TYR A 28 -17.43 -1.67 3.09
CA TYR A 28 -17.43 -1.93 1.66
C TYR A 28 -16.36 -1.13 0.91
N GLU A 29 -15.48 -0.47 1.67
CA GLU A 29 -14.31 0.24 1.18
C GLU A 29 -13.06 -0.26 1.89
N ASN A 30 -12.01 -0.49 1.13
CA ASN A 30 -10.69 -0.86 1.63
C ASN A 30 -9.60 -0.08 0.88
N PHE A 31 -8.35 -0.13 1.33
CA PHE A 31 -7.25 0.46 0.59
C PHE A 31 -7.04 -0.19 -0.77
N ASN A 32 -6.61 0.61 -1.77
CA ASN A 32 -5.74 0.12 -2.83
C ASN A 32 -4.35 -0.11 -2.24
N ALA A 33 -3.66 -1.13 -2.70
CA ALA A 33 -2.45 -1.60 -2.06
C ALA A 33 -1.37 -1.97 -3.07
N ALA A 34 -0.15 -1.46 -2.85
CA ALA A 34 1.04 -1.90 -3.55
C ALA A 34 2.19 -2.15 -2.57
N SER A 35 3.09 -3.03 -2.97
CA SER A 35 4.43 -3.12 -2.42
C SER A 35 5.41 -2.40 -3.34
N ALA A 36 6.41 -1.76 -2.74
CA ALA A 36 7.52 -1.17 -3.45
C ALA A 36 8.82 -1.71 -2.87
N LYS A 37 9.71 -2.17 -3.74
CA LYS A 37 11.06 -2.61 -3.41
C LYS A 37 12.04 -1.76 -4.18
N ILE A 38 12.97 -1.12 -3.47
CA ILE A 38 14.05 -0.35 -4.08
C ILE A 38 15.36 -1.05 -3.74
N GLU A 39 16.10 -1.40 -4.78
CA GLU A 39 17.44 -1.96 -4.70
C GLU A 39 18.45 -0.89 -5.10
N ILE A 40 19.49 -0.75 -4.29
CA ILE A 40 20.49 0.30 -4.45
C ILE A 40 21.86 -0.35 -4.49
N GLN A 41 22.59 -0.09 -5.57
CA GLN A 41 23.96 -0.54 -5.75
C GLN A 41 24.90 0.62 -5.41
N GLY A 42 25.72 0.43 -4.39
CA GLY A 42 26.76 1.39 -4.01
C GLY A 42 28.08 1.17 -4.74
N ARG A 43 29.02 2.04 -4.44
CA ARG A 43 30.43 1.91 -4.86
C ARG A 43 31.32 2.17 -3.65
N ASN A 44 31.86 1.09 -3.09
CA ASN A 44 32.72 1.14 -1.94
C ASN A 44 34.17 1.42 -2.35
N VAL A 45 34.84 2.27 -1.59
CA VAL A 45 36.27 2.55 -1.68
C VAL A 45 36.80 2.83 -0.26
N HIS A 46 38.14 2.80 -0.08
CA HIS A 46 38.73 3.11 1.22
C HIS A 46 38.31 4.52 1.68
N PRO A 47 37.76 4.70 2.91
CA PRO A 47 37.19 5.98 3.38
C PRO A 47 38.13 7.16 3.27
N GLY A 48 39.44 6.97 3.50
CA GLY A 48 40.44 8.02 3.39
C GLY A 48 40.64 8.58 1.98
N TYR A 49 40.14 7.90 0.95
CA TYR A 49 40.24 8.28 -0.47
C TYR A 49 38.88 8.35 -1.16
N ALA A 50 37.82 8.48 -0.38
CA ALA A 50 36.43 8.33 -0.84
C ALA A 50 35.87 9.56 -1.56
N LYS A 51 36.51 10.74 -1.44
CA LYS A 51 36.02 11.98 -2.03
C LYS A 51 35.77 11.79 -3.54
N ASP A 52 34.56 12.13 -3.97
CA ASP A 52 34.07 12.06 -5.37
C ASP A 52 34.12 10.64 -5.99
N LYS A 53 34.28 9.59 -5.16
CA LYS A 53 34.40 8.20 -5.62
C LYS A 53 33.39 7.26 -4.97
N MET A 54 33.21 7.39 -3.65
CA MET A 54 32.31 6.50 -2.91
C MET A 54 30.85 6.86 -3.16
N ILE A 55 30.03 5.84 -3.35
CA ILE A 55 28.57 5.93 -3.26
C ILE A 55 28.14 4.93 -2.17
N ASN A 56 27.72 5.45 -1.03
CA ASN A 56 27.28 4.63 0.08
C ASN A 56 25.80 4.32 -0.07
N ALA A 57 25.47 3.04 -0.37
CA ALA A 57 24.09 2.62 -0.59
C ALA A 57 23.16 2.86 0.61
N ILE A 58 23.67 2.80 1.85
CA ILE A 58 22.88 3.13 3.05
C ILE A 58 22.48 4.61 3.04
N GLN A 59 23.39 5.52 2.69
CA GLN A 59 23.11 6.94 2.65
C GLN A 59 22.08 7.27 1.56
N VAL A 60 22.21 6.67 0.39
CA VAL A 60 21.22 6.82 -0.70
C VAL A 60 19.84 6.31 -0.27
N ALA A 61 19.76 5.18 0.47
CA ALA A 61 18.51 4.67 1.02
C ALA A 61 17.89 5.65 2.04
N CYS A 62 18.70 6.27 2.89
CA CYS A 62 18.24 7.28 3.84
C CYS A 62 17.72 8.54 3.12
N GLU A 63 18.42 8.99 2.09
CA GLU A 63 17.99 10.13 1.25
C GLU A 63 16.67 9.85 0.56
N LEU A 64 16.50 8.65 -0.04
CA LEU A 64 15.22 8.24 -0.63
C LEU A 64 14.10 8.31 0.40
N ASN A 65 14.30 7.74 1.59
CA ASN A 65 13.30 7.78 2.64
C ASN A 65 12.99 9.21 3.12
N ALA A 66 13.94 10.13 3.04
CA ALA A 66 13.74 11.53 3.40
C ALA A 66 12.99 12.35 2.32
N LEU A 67 12.99 11.91 1.05
CA LEU A 67 12.22 12.52 -0.03
C LEU A 67 10.72 12.23 0.11
N LEU A 68 10.33 11.10 0.71
CA LEU A 68 8.93 10.77 0.94
C LEU A 68 8.36 11.61 2.09
N PRO A 69 7.10 12.12 1.96
CA PRO A 69 6.50 13.00 2.96
C PRO A 69 6.43 12.35 4.35
N ALA A 70 7.08 12.95 5.34
CA ALA A 70 7.13 12.39 6.69
C ALA A 70 5.76 12.30 7.37
N TRP A 71 4.82 13.22 7.03
CA TRP A 71 3.45 13.23 7.54
C TRP A 71 2.53 12.21 6.87
N GLU A 72 2.97 11.57 5.79
CA GLU A 72 2.24 10.51 5.09
C GLU A 72 2.76 9.12 5.48
N ARG A 73 3.10 8.95 6.75
CA ARG A 73 3.43 7.66 7.37
C ARG A 73 2.24 7.13 8.18
N PRO A 74 2.13 5.82 8.41
CA PRO A 74 1.01 5.26 9.17
C PRO A 74 0.77 5.92 10.53
N GLU A 75 1.84 6.30 11.23
CA GLU A 75 1.80 6.95 12.54
C GLU A 75 1.24 8.38 12.53
N HIS A 76 1.03 8.97 11.35
CA HIS A 76 0.52 10.34 11.16
C HIS A 76 -0.76 10.41 10.34
N THR A 77 -1.36 9.26 10.00
CA THR A 77 -2.49 9.17 9.08
C THR A 77 -3.68 8.44 9.70
N GLU A 78 -4.90 8.88 9.39
CA GLU A 78 -6.14 8.27 9.85
C GLU A 78 -7.22 8.29 8.76
N GLY A 79 -8.39 7.68 9.02
CA GLY A 79 -9.54 7.70 8.13
C GLY A 79 -9.18 7.31 6.69
N TYR A 80 -9.39 8.23 5.76
CA TYR A 80 -9.11 8.06 4.33
C TYR A 80 -7.70 8.47 3.89
N ASP A 81 -6.83 8.87 4.82
CA ASP A 81 -5.46 9.24 4.48
C ASP A 81 -4.68 8.02 4.00
N GLY A 82 -4.05 8.16 2.86
CA GLY A 82 -3.11 7.17 2.34
C GLY A 82 -1.71 7.35 2.96
N PHE A 83 -0.83 6.39 2.76
CA PHE A 83 0.50 6.43 3.34
C PHE A 83 1.57 5.67 2.55
N TYR A 84 2.84 6.02 2.86
CA TYR A 84 4.03 5.23 2.57
C TYR A 84 4.54 4.63 3.88
N HIS A 85 4.62 3.32 3.97
CA HIS A 85 5.14 2.65 5.15
C HIS A 85 6.42 1.90 4.82
N CYS A 86 7.56 2.42 5.29
CA CYS A 86 8.83 1.72 5.22
C CYS A 86 8.79 0.53 6.19
N ILE A 87 8.78 -0.69 5.65
CA ILE A 87 8.67 -1.92 6.46
C ILE A 87 10.02 -2.61 6.69
N ALA A 88 11.01 -2.31 5.85
CA ALA A 88 12.35 -2.86 6.00
C ALA A 88 13.38 -1.98 5.31
N LEU A 89 14.56 -1.84 5.93
CA LEU A 89 15.76 -1.28 5.35
C LEU A 89 16.94 -2.17 5.77
N ASN A 90 17.61 -2.75 4.78
CA ASN A 90 18.79 -3.57 4.98
C ASN A 90 19.90 -3.08 4.06
N GLY A 91 21.13 -2.99 4.55
CA GLY A 91 22.19 -2.55 3.67
C GLY A 91 23.59 -2.53 4.26
N THR A 92 24.53 -2.39 3.35
CA THR A 92 25.95 -2.12 3.55
C THR A 92 26.35 -0.91 2.70
N VAL A 93 27.62 -0.54 2.68
CA VAL A 93 28.12 0.50 1.77
C VAL A 93 27.95 0.07 0.31
N ASP A 94 28.10 -1.24 0.03
CA ASP A 94 28.08 -1.79 -1.33
C ASP A 94 26.68 -1.93 -1.91
N GLN A 95 25.69 -2.23 -1.05
CA GLN A 95 24.31 -2.45 -1.50
C GLN A 95 23.31 -2.18 -0.38
N ALA A 96 22.12 -1.72 -0.75
CA ALA A 96 21.01 -1.58 0.18
C ALA A 96 19.69 -1.98 -0.49
N GLN A 97 18.75 -2.40 0.32
CA GLN A 97 17.36 -2.65 -0.09
C GLN A 97 16.43 -1.98 0.91
N ILE A 98 15.47 -1.24 0.39
CA ILE A 98 14.39 -0.65 1.17
C ILE A 98 13.04 -1.13 0.62
N SER A 99 12.13 -1.48 1.52
CA SER A 99 10.82 -2.02 1.16
C SER A 99 9.72 -1.19 1.79
N TYR A 100 8.70 -0.88 0.99
CA TYR A 100 7.53 -0.11 1.41
C TYR A 100 6.23 -0.83 1.12
N ILE A 101 5.23 -0.47 1.90
CA ILE A 101 3.82 -0.65 1.59
C ILE A 101 3.24 0.71 1.23
N VAL A 102 2.56 0.81 0.09
CA VAL A 102 1.86 2.02 -0.37
C VAL A 102 0.36 1.77 -0.31
N ARG A 103 -0.38 2.69 0.31
CA ARG A 103 -1.83 2.57 0.50
C ARG A 103 -2.54 3.88 0.20
N ASP A 104 -3.71 3.81 -0.43
CA ASP A 104 -4.68 4.90 -0.53
C ASP A 104 -6.06 4.33 -0.85
N HIS A 105 -7.14 4.91 -0.31
CA HIS A 105 -8.51 4.54 -0.68
C HIS A 105 -8.89 5.04 -2.08
N ASP A 106 -8.41 6.23 -2.43
CA ASP A 106 -8.65 6.83 -3.75
C ASP A 106 -7.67 6.30 -4.78
N SER A 107 -8.19 5.83 -5.93
CA SER A 107 -7.36 5.22 -6.97
C SER A 107 -6.44 6.23 -7.66
N ALA A 108 -6.88 7.49 -7.84
CA ALA A 108 -6.05 8.49 -8.49
C ALA A 108 -4.90 8.92 -7.57
N ARG A 109 -5.17 9.10 -6.27
CA ARG A 109 -4.13 9.36 -5.27
C ARG A 109 -3.18 8.19 -5.11
N PHE A 110 -3.68 6.96 -5.17
CA PHE A 110 -2.85 5.76 -5.14
C PHE A 110 -1.85 5.72 -6.29
N GLU A 111 -2.30 5.99 -7.52
CA GLU A 111 -1.39 6.10 -8.68
C GLU A 111 -0.41 7.27 -8.54
N ALA A 112 -0.89 8.43 -8.07
CA ALA A 112 -0.02 9.59 -7.82
C ALA A 112 1.09 9.27 -6.80
N ARG A 113 0.80 8.48 -5.75
CA ARG A 113 1.80 8.02 -4.78
C ARG A 113 2.88 7.16 -5.41
N LYS A 114 2.49 6.20 -6.25
CA LYS A 114 3.43 5.34 -6.97
C LYS A 114 4.32 6.15 -7.92
N ASN A 115 3.71 7.09 -8.67
CA ASN A 115 4.44 7.98 -9.56
C ASN A 115 5.42 8.88 -8.80
N TYR A 116 5.02 9.46 -7.68
CA TYR A 116 5.91 10.27 -6.86
C TYR A 116 7.11 9.47 -6.33
N MET A 117 6.90 8.22 -5.93
CA MET A 117 8.00 7.33 -5.53
C MET A 117 8.97 7.09 -6.70
N GLN A 118 8.46 6.90 -7.92
CA GLN A 118 9.30 6.79 -9.11
C GLN A 118 10.09 8.08 -9.37
N GLU A 119 9.45 9.24 -9.26
CA GLU A 119 10.13 10.54 -9.40
C GLU A 119 11.26 10.73 -8.38
N CYS A 120 11.08 10.29 -7.13
CA CYS A 120 12.12 10.30 -6.11
C CYS A 120 13.31 9.40 -6.51
N VAL A 121 13.04 8.21 -7.02
CA VAL A 121 14.09 7.30 -7.53
C VAL A 121 14.81 7.92 -8.71
N ASP A 122 14.09 8.47 -9.68
CA ASP A 122 14.65 9.13 -10.87
C ASP A 122 15.53 10.33 -10.51
N LEU A 123 15.15 11.09 -9.46
CA LEU A 123 15.98 12.17 -8.92
C LEU A 123 17.33 11.63 -8.42
N LEU A 124 17.32 10.55 -7.65
CA LEU A 124 18.54 9.96 -7.12
C LEU A 124 19.36 9.28 -8.22
N VAL A 125 18.74 8.67 -9.23
CA VAL A 125 19.43 8.16 -10.42
C VAL A 125 20.18 9.30 -11.16
N ARG A 126 19.54 10.45 -11.35
CA ARG A 126 20.21 11.64 -11.93
C ARG A 126 21.38 12.13 -11.08
N THR A 127 21.28 11.98 -9.76
CA THR A 127 22.32 12.46 -8.81
C THR A 127 23.50 11.50 -8.76
N TYR A 128 23.26 10.20 -8.68
CA TYR A 128 24.27 9.18 -8.41
C TYR A 128 24.73 8.39 -9.63
N GLY A 129 23.91 8.34 -10.68
CA GLY A 129 24.21 7.66 -11.95
C GLY A 129 23.21 6.57 -12.31
N GLU A 130 23.16 6.27 -13.59
CA GLU A 130 22.29 5.23 -14.17
C GLU A 130 22.62 3.84 -13.64
N GLY A 131 21.57 3.02 -13.43
CA GLY A 131 21.69 1.63 -13.02
C GLY A 131 22.01 1.41 -11.53
N LEU A 132 22.13 2.48 -10.73
CA LEU A 132 22.42 2.37 -9.29
C LEU A 132 21.18 2.12 -8.43
N LEU A 133 20.02 2.57 -8.88
CA LEU A 133 18.74 2.35 -8.20
C LEU A 133 17.76 1.63 -9.13
N THR A 134 17.04 0.67 -8.57
CA THR A 134 15.95 -0.03 -9.27
C THR A 134 14.73 -0.06 -8.37
N LEU A 135 13.60 0.50 -8.85
CA LEU A 135 12.29 0.42 -8.20
C LEU A 135 11.47 -0.70 -8.83
N THR A 136 10.94 -1.57 -8.00
CA THR A 136 9.93 -2.57 -8.38
C THR A 136 8.64 -2.28 -7.62
N LEU A 137 7.60 -1.91 -8.35
CA LEU A 137 6.24 -1.72 -7.83
C LEU A 137 5.38 -2.93 -8.19
N LYS A 138 4.60 -3.42 -7.23
CA LYS A 138 3.67 -4.53 -7.43
C LYS A 138 2.36 -4.25 -6.71
N ASP A 139 1.29 -4.06 -7.47
CA ASP A 139 -0.05 -3.95 -6.93
C ASP A 139 -0.50 -5.29 -6.34
N SER A 140 -1.21 -5.22 -5.21
CA SER A 140 -1.63 -6.39 -4.44
C SER A 140 -3.14 -6.61 -4.50
N TYR A 141 -3.91 -5.55 -4.28
CA TYR A 141 -5.37 -5.53 -4.35
C TYR A 141 -5.87 -4.09 -4.51
N TYR A 142 -7.13 -3.95 -4.89
CA TYR A 142 -7.78 -2.67 -5.10
C TYR A 142 -8.96 -2.48 -4.15
N ASN A 143 -9.42 -1.23 -4.03
CA ASN A 143 -10.61 -0.88 -3.26
C ASN A 143 -11.86 -1.51 -3.90
N MET A 144 -12.56 -2.38 -3.16
CA MET A 144 -13.77 -3.06 -3.63
C MET A 144 -14.97 -2.13 -3.81
N ARG A 145 -14.90 -0.89 -3.32
CA ARG A 145 -15.97 0.11 -3.47
C ARG A 145 -16.51 0.18 -4.90
N LYS A 146 -15.62 0.18 -5.91
CA LYS A 146 -16.00 0.24 -7.33
C LYS A 146 -16.89 -0.93 -7.78
N MET A 147 -16.75 -2.08 -7.13
CA MET A 147 -17.56 -3.27 -7.41
C MET A 147 -18.88 -3.23 -6.64
N VAL A 148 -18.91 -2.62 -5.47
CA VAL A 148 -20.08 -2.59 -4.58
C VAL A 148 -21.01 -1.40 -4.89
N GLU A 149 -20.48 -0.22 -5.21
CA GLU A 149 -21.27 1.00 -5.49
C GLU A 149 -22.37 0.84 -6.54
N PRO A 150 -22.20 0.07 -7.65
CA PRO A 150 -23.27 -0.18 -8.61
C PRO A 150 -24.43 -1.04 -8.05
N HIS A 151 -24.23 -1.64 -6.88
CA HIS A 151 -25.15 -2.58 -6.24
C HIS A 151 -25.55 -2.13 -4.81
N PRO A 152 -26.15 -0.92 -4.64
CA PRO A 152 -26.43 -0.36 -3.32
C PRO A 152 -27.35 -1.25 -2.46
N GLN A 153 -28.19 -2.09 -3.11
CA GLN A 153 -29.05 -3.04 -2.42
C GLN A 153 -28.29 -4.04 -1.53
N VAL A 154 -27.01 -4.28 -1.80
CA VAL A 154 -26.18 -5.17 -0.97
C VAL A 154 -25.93 -4.50 0.39
N ILE A 155 -25.59 -3.21 0.37
CA ILE A 155 -25.36 -2.42 1.59
C ILE A 155 -26.67 -2.19 2.35
N ASP A 156 -27.73 -1.81 1.64
CA ASP A 156 -29.04 -1.54 2.26
C ASP A 156 -29.58 -2.77 3.00
N LYS A 157 -29.47 -3.97 2.41
CA LYS A 157 -29.88 -5.23 3.04
C LYS A 157 -29.07 -5.55 4.31
N ALA A 158 -27.74 -5.28 4.29
CA ALA A 158 -26.92 -5.48 5.47
C ALA A 158 -27.36 -4.53 6.60
N ILE A 159 -27.58 -3.24 6.29
CA ILE A 159 -28.07 -2.24 7.24
C ILE A 159 -29.43 -2.65 7.83
N GLU A 160 -30.35 -3.09 6.98
CA GLU A 160 -31.69 -3.54 7.42
C GLU A 160 -31.57 -4.77 8.36
N ALA A 161 -30.76 -5.76 7.96
CA ALA A 161 -30.55 -6.96 8.77
C ALA A 161 -29.93 -6.64 10.16
N MET A 162 -28.96 -5.73 10.22
CA MET A 162 -28.37 -5.26 11.49
C MET A 162 -29.41 -4.62 12.38
N LYS A 163 -30.23 -3.70 11.85
CA LYS A 163 -31.32 -3.05 12.59
C LYS A 163 -32.35 -4.05 13.09
N MET A 164 -32.74 -5.04 12.28
CA MET A 164 -33.63 -6.12 12.69
C MET A 164 -33.06 -6.97 13.84
N ALA A 165 -31.73 -7.12 13.87
CA ALA A 165 -31.02 -7.80 14.96
C ALA A 165 -30.80 -6.92 16.19
N GLY A 166 -31.23 -5.65 16.18
CA GLY A 166 -31.04 -4.70 17.28
C GLY A 166 -29.62 -4.10 17.33
N VAL A 167 -28.87 -4.21 16.23
CA VAL A 167 -27.50 -3.70 16.09
C VAL A 167 -27.54 -2.38 15.33
N GLU A 168 -26.88 -1.34 15.84
CA GLU A 168 -26.76 -0.05 15.14
C GLU A 168 -25.64 -0.13 14.09
N PRO A 169 -25.94 0.07 12.78
CA PRO A 169 -24.95 -0.02 11.72
C PRO A 169 -23.92 1.11 11.79
N LEU A 170 -22.63 0.77 11.74
CA LEU A 170 -21.51 1.69 11.64
C LEU A 170 -20.78 1.47 10.30
N VAL A 171 -21.12 2.27 9.30
CA VAL A 171 -20.49 2.20 7.98
C VAL A 171 -19.17 2.97 8.00
N LYS A 172 -18.06 2.28 7.75
CA LYS A 172 -16.71 2.88 7.74
C LYS A 172 -15.79 2.17 6.75
N PRO A 173 -14.69 2.82 6.30
CA PRO A 173 -13.69 2.16 5.46
C PRO A 173 -12.73 1.31 6.29
N ILE A 174 -12.23 0.22 5.69
CA ILE A 174 -11.12 -0.58 6.23
C ILE A 174 -9.78 0.09 5.86
N ARG A 175 -8.91 0.30 6.84
CA ARG A 175 -7.53 0.74 6.61
C ARG A 175 -6.58 -0.45 6.38
N GLY A 176 -7.00 -1.39 5.57
CA GLY A 176 -6.29 -2.62 5.26
C GLY A 176 -6.84 -3.28 4.02
N GLY A 177 -6.53 -4.56 3.86
CA GLY A 177 -7.16 -5.46 2.89
C GLY A 177 -8.21 -6.31 3.57
N THR A 178 -9.09 -6.88 2.77
CA THR A 178 -10.13 -7.83 3.20
C THR A 178 -10.28 -8.93 2.17
N ASP A 179 -10.79 -10.07 2.56
CA ASP A 179 -11.11 -11.17 1.67
C ASP A 179 -12.18 -10.74 0.65
N GLY A 180 -13.12 -9.88 1.03
CA GLY A 180 -14.10 -9.28 0.13
C GLY A 180 -13.47 -8.57 -1.07
N ALA A 181 -12.37 -7.83 -0.86
CA ALA A 181 -11.64 -7.15 -1.95
C ALA A 181 -10.93 -8.10 -2.93
N ARG A 182 -10.74 -9.37 -2.55
CA ARG A 182 -10.14 -10.40 -3.42
C ARG A 182 -11.19 -11.24 -4.13
N LEU A 183 -12.40 -11.28 -3.59
CA LEU A 183 -13.51 -12.05 -4.11
C LEU A 183 -14.43 -11.22 -5.02
N SER A 184 -14.26 -9.88 -5.05
CA SER A 184 -15.06 -8.93 -5.83
C SER A 184 -14.62 -8.80 -7.27
#